data_240724e88415ff406ed875b9b63c1cd3
#
_entry.id   240724e88415ff406ed875b9b63c1cd3
#
_cell.length_a   1.000
_cell.length_b   1.000
_cell.length_c   1.000
_cell.angle_alpha   90.00
_cell.angle_beta   90.00
_cell.angle_gamma   90.00
#
_symmetry.space_group_name_H-M   'P 1'
#
loop_
_entity.id
_entity.type
_entity.pdbx_description
1 polymer ?
#
loop_
_entity_poly.entity_id
_entity_poly.type
_entity_poly.pdbx_seq_one_letter_code
_entity_poly.pdbx_strand_id
1 'polypeptide(L)'
;MNRAASNSSFKKSLDALSVQSAAAESPFERRRVGKLVVLVLGVLGVLLLGRVVVYSEGGIQVSQLGDAVVWSSAQAKWGDVPCGGGDAAPPVDGSSRVLVTGAAGFIGSSLMASLGARTANRPHTVVGLDSFNDYYAVSMKRARAERLKRDFGYDVVAMDVCNASMVEALFAKHAFTHVVHLAAQAGVRYSITHPMTYVHNNLECVVSLLDFVARREVQPHYVYASSSSVYGLNKKIPFSELDPITHPANLYGTSKFADEQIAGAYHNIHGLKSVGLRFFTVYGPWGRPDMSVYLFTNKIENGETITVFNHGDMWRDFTFIDDIVQGIERSMEYCADNAAVFNLGNSKPVKLDYFLKTLEGELGGPKTKIHYEKSNAEIKETYADVSKAHELLGYEPKTSIEAGVKSFMAWYKAQPLALRNDWAGGRFKGGRKRRR
;
A
#
# COMPACT_ATOMS: atom_id res chain seq x y z
N MET A 1 -15.02 -41.91 33.13
CA MET A 1 -14.50 -41.53 34.48
C MET A 1 -13.62 -40.27 34.50
N ASN A 2 -13.55 -39.48 33.45
CA ASN A 2 -12.64 -38.29 33.39
C ASN A 2 -13.30 -36.89 33.51
N ARG A 3 -14.62 -36.82 33.80
CA ARG A 3 -15.29 -35.52 33.98
C ARG A 3 -15.36 -35.00 35.45
N ALA A 4 -15.16 -35.87 36.43
CA ALA A 4 -15.24 -35.48 37.86
C ALA A 4 -13.91 -34.85 38.36
N ALA A 5 -12.75 -35.23 37.80
CA ALA A 5 -11.47 -34.73 38.25
C ALA A 5 -11.18 -33.27 37.80
N SER A 6 -11.72 -32.82 36.64
CA SER A 6 -11.55 -31.47 36.17
C SER A 6 -12.34 -30.42 36.96
N ASN A 7 -13.51 -30.81 37.49
CA ASN A 7 -14.35 -29.89 38.28
C ASN A 7 -13.80 -29.59 39.68
N SER A 8 -13.05 -30.53 40.28
CA SER A 8 -12.46 -30.31 41.61
C SER A 8 -11.24 -29.39 41.59
N SER A 9 -10.42 -29.45 40.53
CA SER A 9 -9.30 -28.56 40.36
C SER A 9 -9.73 -27.11 40.04
N PHE A 10 -10.80 -26.96 39.26
CA PHE A 10 -11.36 -25.66 38.91
C PHE A 10 -12.00 -24.95 40.13
N LYS A 11 -12.68 -25.71 40.98
CA LYS A 11 -13.28 -25.17 42.20
C LYS A 11 -12.20 -24.68 43.20
N LYS A 12 -11.10 -25.42 43.36
CA LYS A 12 -9.95 -24.99 44.19
C LYS A 12 -9.29 -23.70 43.69
N SER A 13 -9.20 -23.50 42.34
CA SER A 13 -8.68 -22.29 41.77
C SER A 13 -9.58 -21.07 41.93
N LEU A 14 -10.90 -21.28 41.93
CA LEU A 14 -11.88 -20.21 42.19
C LEU A 14 -11.87 -19.78 43.66
N ASP A 15 -11.76 -20.73 44.59
CA ASP A 15 -11.68 -20.44 46.03
C ASP A 15 -10.37 -19.67 46.36
N ALA A 16 -9.26 -20.00 45.71
CA ALA A 16 -7.98 -19.26 45.86
C ALA A 16 -8.06 -17.80 45.38
N LEU A 17 -8.77 -17.56 44.27
CA LEU A 17 -8.99 -16.20 43.71
C LEU A 17 -9.96 -15.37 44.57
N SER A 18 -10.93 -15.98 45.20
CA SER A 18 -11.86 -15.29 46.13
C SER A 18 -11.17 -14.84 47.42
N VAL A 19 -10.20 -15.62 47.92
CA VAL A 19 -9.44 -15.27 49.12
C VAL A 19 -8.45 -14.10 48.84
N GLN A 20 -7.87 -14.02 47.63
CA GLN A 20 -7.02 -12.87 47.26
C GLN A 20 -7.85 -11.58 47.08
N SER A 21 -9.09 -11.66 46.62
CA SER A 21 -9.97 -10.49 46.48
C SER A 21 -10.37 -9.87 47.83
N ALA A 22 -10.43 -10.67 48.89
CA ALA A 22 -10.79 -10.19 50.22
C ALA A 22 -9.64 -9.48 50.97
N ALA A 23 -8.41 -9.58 50.50
CA ALA A 23 -7.23 -9.00 51.12
C ALA A 23 -6.80 -7.63 50.56
N ALA A 24 -7.54 -7.05 49.61
CA ALA A 24 -7.20 -5.76 49.01
C ALA A 24 -7.68 -4.59 49.91
N GLU A 25 -6.72 -3.79 50.40
CA GLU A 25 -6.96 -2.72 51.38
C GLU A 25 -7.48 -1.39 50.80
N SER A 26 -7.56 -1.21 49.45
CA SER A 26 -8.05 0.03 48.83
C SER A 26 -9.15 -0.15 47.78
N PRO A 27 -10.06 0.82 47.62
CA PRO A 27 -11.11 0.77 46.61
C PRO A 27 -10.55 0.75 45.17
N PHE A 28 -9.33 1.21 44.98
CA PHE A 28 -8.66 1.26 43.69
C PHE A 28 -8.11 -0.11 43.27
N GLU A 29 -7.58 -0.87 44.24
CA GLU A 29 -7.12 -2.24 44.01
C GLU A 29 -8.27 -3.19 43.74
N ARG A 30 -9.37 -3.05 44.46
CA ARG A 30 -10.60 -3.86 44.21
C ARG A 30 -11.13 -3.69 42.79
N ARG A 31 -11.06 -2.47 42.22
CA ARG A 31 -11.44 -2.23 40.81
C ARG A 31 -10.46 -2.89 39.80
N ARG A 32 -9.16 -2.93 40.10
CA ARG A 32 -8.16 -3.59 39.23
C ARG A 32 -8.30 -5.11 39.25
N VAL A 33 -8.47 -5.70 40.45
CA VAL A 33 -8.64 -7.14 40.58
C VAL A 33 -9.99 -7.58 39.97
N GLY A 34 -11.07 -6.82 40.17
CA GLY A 34 -12.36 -7.08 39.52
C GLY A 34 -12.28 -7.04 37.97
N LYS A 35 -11.55 -6.08 37.38
CA LYS A 35 -11.34 -6.02 35.93
C LYS A 35 -10.49 -7.17 35.41
N LEU A 36 -9.48 -7.61 36.15
CA LEU A 36 -8.63 -8.72 35.75
C LEU A 36 -9.38 -10.06 35.80
N VAL A 37 -10.22 -10.27 36.83
CA VAL A 37 -11.07 -11.47 36.96
C VAL A 37 -12.11 -11.53 35.84
N VAL A 38 -12.72 -10.40 35.45
CA VAL A 38 -13.65 -10.32 34.32
C VAL A 38 -12.94 -10.62 33.00
N LEU A 39 -11.71 -10.13 32.82
CA LEU A 39 -10.92 -10.40 31.60
C LEU A 39 -10.53 -11.88 31.48
N VAL A 40 -10.07 -12.50 32.59
CA VAL A 40 -9.64 -13.90 32.59
C VAL A 40 -10.85 -14.85 32.47
N LEU A 41 -11.98 -14.54 33.06
CA LEU A 41 -13.19 -15.33 32.91
C LEU A 41 -13.83 -15.16 31.53
N GLY A 42 -13.75 -13.97 30.93
CA GLY A 42 -14.18 -13.73 29.56
C GLY A 42 -13.37 -14.56 28.53
N VAL A 43 -12.06 -14.65 28.69
CA VAL A 43 -11.18 -15.45 27.81
C VAL A 43 -11.38 -16.96 28.02
N LEU A 44 -11.59 -17.40 29.23
CA LEU A 44 -11.89 -18.82 29.56
C LEU A 44 -13.32 -19.23 29.16
N GLY A 45 -14.30 -18.33 29.24
CA GLY A 45 -15.69 -18.56 28.83
C GLY A 45 -15.84 -18.75 27.30
N VAL A 46 -15.03 -18.09 26.51
CA VAL A 46 -14.96 -18.27 25.01
C VAL A 46 -14.42 -19.64 24.65
N LEU A 47 -13.60 -20.26 25.50
CA LEU A 47 -13.01 -21.57 25.26
C LEU A 47 -13.88 -22.76 25.68
N LEU A 48 -14.91 -22.56 26.45
CA LEU A 48 -15.63 -23.66 27.16
C LEU A 48 -17.14 -23.67 27.01
N LEU A 49 -17.82 -23.35 25.95
CA LEU A 49 -19.29 -23.65 25.78
C LEU A 49 -20.21 -22.46 25.42
N GLY A 50 -19.72 -21.38 24.84
CA GLY A 50 -20.63 -20.31 24.35
C GLY A 50 -21.50 -19.66 25.43
N ARG A 51 -20.99 -19.53 26.65
CA ARG A 51 -21.70 -18.87 27.75
C ARG A 51 -20.89 -17.69 28.28
N VAL A 52 -21.51 -16.53 28.36
CA VAL A 52 -20.95 -15.34 28.99
C VAL A 52 -21.48 -15.24 30.43
N VAL A 53 -20.55 -15.13 31.38
CA VAL A 53 -20.89 -14.87 32.79
C VAL A 53 -20.68 -13.39 33.03
N VAL A 54 -21.77 -12.67 33.30
CA VAL A 54 -21.72 -11.24 33.64
C VAL A 54 -21.88 -11.10 35.14
N TYR A 55 -20.93 -10.44 35.78
CA TYR A 55 -21.02 -10.05 37.20
C TYR A 55 -21.72 -8.70 37.31
N SER A 56 -22.88 -8.66 37.97
CA SER A 56 -23.54 -7.42 38.38
C SER A 56 -23.68 -7.38 39.91
N GLU A 57 -23.85 -6.20 40.47
CA GLU A 57 -23.95 -5.98 41.92
C GLU A 57 -25.12 -6.72 42.60
N GLY A 58 -25.87 -7.54 41.90
CA GLY A 58 -27.02 -8.32 42.40
C GLY A 58 -26.92 -9.84 42.24
N GLY A 59 -25.79 -10.40 41.81
CA GLY A 59 -25.59 -11.84 41.65
C GLY A 59 -25.11 -12.30 40.29
N ILE A 60 -24.77 -13.59 40.18
CA ILE A 60 -24.27 -14.20 38.90
C ILE A 60 -25.49 -14.56 38.05
N GLN A 61 -25.62 -13.92 36.90
CA GLN A 61 -26.54 -14.36 35.84
C GLN A 61 -25.78 -15.05 34.71
N VAL A 62 -26.14 -16.29 34.39
CA VAL A 62 -25.63 -17.05 33.27
C VAL A 62 -26.68 -16.99 32.17
N SER A 63 -26.45 -16.22 31.10
CA SER A 63 -27.30 -16.24 29.91
C SER A 63 -26.75 -17.23 28.89
N GLN A 64 -27.60 -18.09 28.33
CA GLN A 64 -27.29 -18.80 27.10
C GLN A 64 -27.31 -17.77 25.96
N LEU A 65 -26.18 -17.65 25.25
CA LEU A 65 -26.19 -17.04 23.94
C LEU A 65 -26.95 -18.03 23.04
N GLY A 66 -28.18 -17.67 22.66
CA GLY A 66 -28.91 -18.36 21.62
C GLY A 66 -28.03 -18.44 20.35
N ASP A 67 -28.26 -19.50 19.57
CA ASP A 67 -27.55 -19.82 18.36
C ASP A 67 -27.29 -18.57 17.51
N ALA A 68 -26.02 -18.46 17.03
CA ALA A 68 -25.49 -17.37 16.26
C ALA A 68 -25.03 -16.13 17.08
N VAL A 69 -23.83 -16.24 17.70
CA VAL A 69 -22.86 -15.22 17.41
C VAL A 69 -22.36 -15.53 15.98
N VAL A 70 -23.22 -15.30 15.01
CA VAL A 70 -22.76 -14.81 13.73
C VAL A 70 -21.93 -13.60 14.14
N TRP A 71 -20.60 -13.68 13.99
CA TRP A 71 -19.85 -12.53 13.64
C TRP A 71 -20.49 -12.07 12.32
N SER A 72 -21.64 -11.37 12.41
CA SER A 72 -21.94 -10.42 11.40
C SER A 72 -20.62 -9.69 11.27
N SER A 73 -20.11 -9.60 10.08
CA SER A 73 -19.28 -8.51 9.66
C SER A 73 -20.09 -7.22 9.89
N ALA A 74 -20.38 -6.92 11.16
CA ALA A 74 -20.57 -5.56 11.61
C ALA A 74 -19.28 -4.95 11.09
N GLN A 75 -19.41 -4.30 9.92
CA GLN A 75 -18.42 -3.43 9.33
C GLN A 75 -17.73 -2.80 10.52
N ALA A 76 -16.46 -3.17 10.76
CA ALA A 76 -15.67 -2.50 11.74
C ALA A 76 -15.81 -1.06 11.31
N LYS A 77 -16.63 -0.27 11.99
CA LYS A 77 -16.74 1.15 11.75
C LYS A 77 -15.34 1.62 12.00
N TRP A 78 -14.65 1.92 10.92
CA TRP A 78 -13.39 2.62 10.95
C TRP A 78 -13.77 3.87 11.72
N GLY A 79 -13.32 3.98 13.00
CA GLY A 79 -13.85 5.00 13.86
C GLY A 79 -13.88 6.33 13.15
N ASP A 80 -15.01 7.01 13.21
CA ASP A 80 -15.09 8.42 12.80
C ASP A 80 -13.93 9.12 13.52
N VAL A 81 -12.87 9.42 12.80
CA VAL A 81 -11.83 10.34 13.27
C VAL A 81 -12.21 11.70 12.71
N PRO A 82 -13.05 12.47 13.43
CA PRO A 82 -13.23 13.86 13.06
C PRO A 82 -11.85 14.50 13.21
N CYS A 83 -11.44 15.30 12.26
CA CYS A 83 -10.33 16.23 12.45
C CYS A 83 -10.68 17.16 13.62
N GLY A 84 -10.54 16.65 14.85
CA GLY A 84 -10.87 17.35 16.08
C GLY A 84 -9.74 18.32 16.42
N GLY A 85 -10.00 19.59 16.19
CA GLY A 85 -9.29 20.69 16.84
C GLY A 85 -7.78 20.79 16.57
N GLY A 86 -7.38 21.44 15.51
CA GLY A 86 -6.05 22.02 15.35
C GLY A 86 -5.01 21.25 14.53
N ASP A 87 -5.21 19.97 14.30
CA ASP A 87 -4.20 19.06 13.68
C ASP A 87 -4.64 18.46 12.34
N ALA A 88 -5.56 19.09 11.62
CA ALA A 88 -5.92 18.67 10.27
C ALA A 88 -4.69 18.67 9.35
N ALA A 89 -4.56 17.66 8.46
CA ALA A 89 -3.61 17.76 7.36
C ALA A 89 -3.84 19.10 6.67
N PRO A 90 -2.78 19.86 6.35
CA PRO A 90 -2.97 21.12 5.67
C PRO A 90 -3.69 20.88 4.34
N PRO A 91 -4.70 21.66 3.98
CA PRO A 91 -5.42 21.47 2.72
C PRO A 91 -4.45 21.56 1.55
N VAL A 92 -4.67 20.75 0.52
CA VAL A 92 -3.92 20.90 -0.74
C VAL A 92 -4.51 22.06 -1.53
N ASP A 93 -4.14 23.26 -1.13
CA ASP A 93 -4.58 24.53 -1.72
C ASP A 93 -3.38 25.33 -2.27
N GLY A 94 -3.60 26.55 -2.74
CA GLY A 94 -2.56 27.42 -3.29
C GLY A 94 -1.41 27.75 -2.32
N SER A 95 -1.53 27.46 -1.01
CA SER A 95 -0.45 27.61 -0.03
C SER A 95 0.41 26.36 0.10
N SER A 96 -0.02 25.21 -0.47
CA SER A 96 0.65 23.94 -0.32
C SER A 96 2.00 23.89 -1.03
N ARG A 97 2.98 23.36 -0.36
CA ARG A 97 4.32 23.08 -0.88
C ARG A 97 4.57 21.57 -0.77
N VAL A 98 4.54 20.91 -1.92
CA VAL A 98 4.55 19.46 -2.02
C VAL A 98 5.89 18.96 -2.54
N LEU A 99 6.54 18.09 -1.79
CA LEU A 99 7.69 17.33 -2.25
C LEU A 99 7.21 15.96 -2.77
N VAL A 100 7.52 15.64 -4.02
CA VAL A 100 7.28 14.31 -4.60
C VAL A 100 8.61 13.63 -4.87
N THR A 101 8.91 12.53 -4.18
CA THR A 101 10.09 11.71 -4.48
C THR A 101 9.73 10.60 -5.47
N GLY A 102 10.67 10.15 -6.30
CA GLY A 102 10.37 9.26 -7.42
C GLY A 102 9.56 9.94 -8.53
N ALA A 103 9.76 11.25 -8.67
CA ALA A 103 8.97 12.15 -9.51
C ALA A 103 9.07 11.86 -11.02
N ALA A 104 10.18 11.29 -11.51
CA ALA A 104 10.32 10.80 -12.87
C ALA A 104 9.83 9.34 -13.04
N GLY A 105 9.34 8.73 -11.96
CA GLY A 105 8.65 7.45 -11.96
C GLY A 105 7.26 7.54 -12.58
N PHE A 106 6.60 6.38 -12.77
CA PHE A 106 5.25 6.31 -13.34
C PHE A 106 4.22 7.08 -12.49
N ILE A 107 4.06 6.67 -11.23
CA ILE A 107 3.05 7.24 -10.35
C ILE A 107 3.42 8.69 -9.98
N GLY A 108 4.69 8.96 -9.66
CA GLY A 108 5.16 10.29 -9.28
C GLY A 108 4.93 11.34 -10.37
N SER A 109 5.27 11.01 -11.63
CA SER A 109 5.04 11.95 -12.75
C SER A 109 3.55 12.17 -13.05
N SER A 110 2.71 11.15 -12.82
CA SER A 110 1.27 11.27 -13.00
C SER A 110 0.63 12.13 -11.90
N LEU A 111 1.05 11.95 -10.65
CA LEU A 111 0.63 12.79 -9.54
C LEU A 111 1.01 14.25 -9.76
N MET A 112 2.29 14.53 -10.11
CA MET A 112 2.73 15.88 -10.38
C MET A 112 1.95 16.53 -11.53
N ALA A 113 1.64 15.77 -12.59
CA ALA A 113 0.82 16.28 -13.69
C ALA A 113 -0.62 16.59 -13.25
N SER A 114 -1.23 15.77 -12.39
CA SER A 114 -2.56 16.04 -11.85
C SER A 114 -2.57 17.29 -10.94
N LEU A 115 -1.59 17.39 -10.05
CA LEU A 115 -1.43 18.58 -9.22
C LEU A 115 -1.23 19.84 -10.09
N GLY A 116 -0.46 19.77 -11.17
CA GLY A 116 -0.27 20.85 -12.12
C GLY A 116 -1.54 21.27 -12.87
N ALA A 117 -2.33 20.31 -13.31
CA ALA A 117 -3.59 20.59 -14.01
C ALA A 117 -4.62 21.31 -13.11
N ARG A 118 -4.62 21.03 -11.81
CA ARG A 118 -5.49 21.71 -10.83
C ARG A 118 -5.03 23.13 -10.50
N THR A 119 -3.75 23.44 -10.66
CA THR A 119 -3.16 24.73 -10.27
C THR A 119 -3.42 25.86 -11.26
N ALA A 120 -4.06 25.62 -12.39
CA ALA A 120 -4.45 26.71 -13.31
C ALA A 120 -5.19 27.85 -12.60
N ASN A 121 -5.82 27.59 -11.44
CA ASN A 121 -6.52 28.57 -10.60
C ASN A 121 -5.92 28.75 -9.18
N ARG A 122 -4.90 27.99 -8.77
CA ARG A 122 -4.27 28.04 -7.44
C ARG A 122 -2.82 27.55 -7.51
N PRO A 123 -1.80 28.41 -7.47
CA PRO A 123 -0.41 28.01 -7.66
C PRO A 123 0.11 27.22 -6.45
N HIS A 124 0.13 25.90 -6.54
CA HIS A 124 0.90 25.06 -5.61
C HIS A 124 2.39 25.10 -5.98
N THR A 125 3.26 25.03 -5.00
CA THR A 125 4.66 24.73 -5.26
C THR A 125 4.83 23.21 -5.22
N VAL A 126 5.11 22.59 -6.36
CA VAL A 126 5.45 21.16 -6.43
C VAL A 126 6.91 21.02 -6.82
N VAL A 127 7.68 20.32 -6.01
CA VAL A 127 9.08 20.00 -6.26
C VAL A 127 9.21 18.50 -6.40
N GLY A 128 9.70 18.04 -7.55
CA GLY A 128 9.99 16.64 -7.80
C GLY A 128 11.46 16.32 -7.57
N LEU A 129 11.78 15.13 -7.05
CA LEU A 129 13.13 14.57 -7.08
C LEU A 129 13.12 13.13 -7.57
N ASP A 130 14.16 12.73 -8.31
CA ASP A 130 14.37 11.36 -8.79
C ASP A 130 15.86 11.11 -8.99
N SER A 131 16.35 9.93 -8.68
CA SER A 131 17.74 9.54 -8.91
C SER A 131 18.04 9.19 -10.37
N PHE A 132 17.02 9.06 -11.21
CA PHE A 132 17.13 8.62 -12.61
C PHE A 132 17.91 7.32 -12.78
N ASN A 133 17.80 6.38 -11.81
CA ASN A 133 18.48 5.10 -11.89
C ASN A 133 18.12 4.32 -13.17
N ASP A 134 18.98 3.39 -13.55
CA ASP A 134 18.88 2.63 -14.80
C ASP A 134 18.13 1.29 -14.67
N TYR A 135 17.25 1.17 -13.68
CA TYR A 135 16.44 -0.03 -13.50
C TYR A 135 15.60 -0.35 -14.75
N TYR A 136 15.03 0.68 -15.35
CA TYR A 136 14.47 0.66 -16.71
C TYR A 136 14.94 1.90 -17.49
N ALA A 137 14.55 2.02 -18.77
CA ALA A 137 15.05 3.06 -19.67
C ALA A 137 15.02 4.47 -19.04
N VAL A 138 16.20 5.06 -18.85
CA VAL A 138 16.37 6.42 -18.32
C VAL A 138 15.75 7.45 -19.26
N SER A 139 15.76 7.19 -20.58
CA SER A 139 15.10 8.02 -21.59
C SER A 139 13.61 8.22 -21.30
N MET A 140 12.92 7.19 -20.83
CA MET A 140 11.51 7.31 -20.41
C MET A 140 11.33 8.20 -19.18
N LYS A 141 12.23 8.09 -18.19
CA LYS A 141 12.22 8.97 -17.00
C LYS A 141 12.46 10.44 -17.39
N ARG A 142 13.42 10.67 -18.29
CA ARG A 142 13.68 12.03 -18.83
C ARG A 142 12.49 12.58 -19.59
N ALA A 143 11.85 11.77 -20.45
CA ALA A 143 10.64 12.19 -21.18
C ALA A 143 9.48 12.59 -20.25
N ARG A 144 9.30 11.89 -19.12
CA ARG A 144 8.32 12.29 -18.10
C ARG A 144 8.70 13.62 -17.44
N ALA A 145 9.97 13.80 -17.07
CA ALA A 145 10.45 15.05 -16.45
C ALA A 145 10.34 16.23 -17.43
N GLU A 146 10.69 16.05 -18.69
CA GLU A 146 10.54 17.05 -19.76
C GLU A 146 9.07 17.44 -19.98
N ARG A 147 8.16 16.45 -19.97
CA ARG A 147 6.72 16.71 -20.02
C ARG A 147 6.27 17.59 -18.84
N LEU A 148 6.68 17.25 -17.61
CA LEU A 148 6.32 18.04 -16.42
C LEU A 148 6.83 19.48 -16.51
N LYS A 149 8.04 19.67 -17.01
CA LYS A 149 8.62 21.00 -17.24
C LYS A 149 7.87 21.79 -18.30
N ARG A 150 7.60 21.16 -19.46
CA ARG A 150 6.94 21.80 -20.60
C ARG A 150 5.49 22.16 -20.30
N ASP A 151 4.73 21.21 -19.70
CA ASP A 151 3.27 21.35 -19.57
C ASP A 151 2.85 22.13 -18.30
N PHE A 152 3.67 22.08 -17.23
CA PHE A 152 3.34 22.64 -15.91
C PHE A 152 4.45 23.52 -15.31
N GLY A 153 5.60 23.65 -15.95
CA GLY A 153 6.74 24.40 -15.42
C GLY A 153 7.46 23.73 -14.24
N TYR A 154 7.13 22.46 -13.92
CA TYR A 154 7.71 21.74 -12.81
C TYR A 154 9.07 21.11 -13.14
N ASP A 155 10.05 21.37 -12.29
CA ASP A 155 11.37 20.75 -12.38
C ASP A 155 11.42 19.46 -11.56
N VAL A 156 12.09 18.45 -12.14
CA VAL A 156 12.47 17.24 -11.42
C VAL A 156 13.96 17.31 -11.13
N VAL A 157 14.32 17.48 -9.87
CA VAL A 157 15.71 17.55 -9.41
C VAL A 157 16.33 16.17 -9.50
N ALA A 158 17.46 16.04 -10.22
CA ALA A 158 18.22 14.81 -10.30
C ALA A 158 19.01 14.62 -9.00
N MET A 159 18.46 13.84 -8.06
CA MET A 159 18.99 13.67 -6.71
C MET A 159 18.58 12.31 -6.14
N ASP A 160 19.49 11.71 -5.39
CA ASP A 160 19.17 10.55 -4.57
C ASP A 160 18.59 11.02 -3.22
N VAL A 161 17.44 10.47 -2.85
CA VAL A 161 16.76 10.76 -1.56
C VAL A 161 17.60 10.33 -0.34
N CYS A 162 18.54 9.40 -0.53
CA CYS A 162 19.51 9.00 0.47
C CYS A 162 20.57 10.07 0.77
N ASN A 163 20.70 11.10 -0.05
CA ASN A 163 21.64 12.18 0.19
C ASN A 163 21.09 13.19 1.20
N ALA A 164 21.32 12.94 2.48
CA ALA A 164 20.77 13.72 3.59
C ALA A 164 21.09 15.23 3.47
N SER A 165 22.30 15.61 3.07
CA SER A 165 22.68 17.03 2.94
C SER A 165 21.92 17.74 1.82
N MET A 166 21.67 17.06 0.72
CA MET A 166 20.84 17.61 -0.38
C MET A 166 19.36 17.69 0.02
N VAL A 167 18.84 16.71 0.76
CA VAL A 167 17.48 16.75 1.31
C VAL A 167 17.34 17.94 2.25
N GLU A 168 18.29 18.13 3.17
CA GLU A 168 18.30 19.26 4.09
C GLU A 168 18.32 20.60 3.36
N ALA A 169 19.18 20.77 2.36
CA ALA A 169 19.24 21.97 1.54
C ALA A 169 17.92 22.25 0.80
N LEU A 170 17.24 21.20 0.33
CA LEU A 170 15.95 21.31 -0.32
C LEU A 170 14.84 21.78 0.64
N PHE A 171 14.82 21.23 1.85
CA PHE A 171 13.88 21.66 2.90
C PHE A 171 14.19 23.05 3.46
N ALA A 172 15.44 23.47 3.48
CA ALA A 172 15.80 24.85 3.84
C ALA A 172 15.28 25.86 2.82
N LYS A 173 15.26 25.49 1.54
CA LYS A 173 14.75 26.34 0.45
C LYS A 173 13.22 26.34 0.38
N HIS A 174 12.58 25.22 0.70
CA HIS A 174 11.13 25.04 0.56
C HIS A 174 10.57 24.54 1.89
N ALA A 175 9.73 25.31 2.55
CA ALA A 175 9.02 24.85 3.75
C ALA A 175 7.86 23.92 3.33
N PHE A 176 8.17 22.66 3.04
CA PHE A 176 7.18 21.69 2.58
C PHE A 176 6.08 21.45 3.62
N THR A 177 4.85 21.47 3.16
CA THR A 177 3.66 21.09 3.95
C THR A 177 3.28 19.63 3.75
N HIS A 178 3.68 19.05 2.61
CA HIS A 178 3.42 17.65 2.26
C HIS A 178 4.68 17.00 1.68
N VAL A 179 4.90 15.73 2.04
CA VAL A 179 5.90 14.86 1.43
C VAL A 179 5.19 13.63 0.89
N VAL A 180 5.24 13.42 -0.43
CA VAL A 180 4.72 12.21 -1.06
C VAL A 180 5.91 11.36 -1.51
N HIS A 181 6.25 10.35 -0.70
CA HIS A 181 7.41 9.50 -0.90
C HIS A 181 7.07 8.28 -1.77
N LEU A 182 7.35 8.40 -3.09
CA LEU A 182 7.14 7.35 -4.07
C LEU A 182 8.46 6.76 -4.60
N ALA A 183 9.61 7.31 -4.19
CA ALA A 183 10.91 6.77 -4.52
C ALA A 183 11.12 5.42 -3.84
N ALA A 184 11.39 4.39 -4.62
CA ALA A 184 11.72 3.06 -4.13
C ALA A 184 12.32 2.22 -5.26
N GLN A 185 13.08 1.18 -4.90
CA GLN A 185 13.36 0.10 -5.82
C GLN A 185 12.13 -0.79 -5.91
N ALA A 186 11.50 -0.84 -7.06
CA ALA A 186 10.35 -1.67 -7.32
C ALA A 186 10.74 -2.96 -8.08
N GLY A 187 9.81 -3.93 -8.13
CA GLY A 187 9.99 -5.16 -8.91
C GLY A 187 10.28 -6.40 -8.08
N VAL A 188 9.27 -7.26 -7.92
CA VAL A 188 9.36 -8.51 -7.13
C VAL A 188 10.51 -9.40 -7.60
N ARG A 189 10.63 -9.65 -8.91
CA ARG A 189 11.64 -10.57 -9.48
C ARG A 189 13.06 -10.01 -9.34
N TYR A 190 13.23 -8.72 -9.45
CA TYR A 190 14.53 -8.07 -9.32
C TYR A 190 15.07 -8.18 -7.88
N SER A 191 14.19 -8.22 -6.88
CA SER A 191 14.58 -8.38 -5.47
C SER A 191 15.27 -9.72 -5.18
N ILE A 192 15.00 -10.74 -5.99
CA ILE A 192 15.63 -12.07 -5.84
C ILE A 192 17.11 -12.03 -6.24
N THR A 193 17.44 -11.24 -7.26
CA THR A 193 18.80 -11.19 -7.83
C THR A 193 19.64 -10.01 -7.32
N HIS A 194 18.98 -8.97 -6.78
CA HIS A 194 19.63 -7.73 -6.32
C HIS A 194 19.11 -7.30 -4.94
N PRO A 195 19.22 -8.15 -3.90
CA PRO A 195 18.59 -7.89 -2.60
C PRO A 195 19.11 -6.62 -1.93
N MET A 196 20.40 -6.34 -2.01
CA MET A 196 21.01 -5.17 -1.35
C MET A 196 20.50 -3.83 -1.89
N THR A 197 20.06 -3.80 -3.15
CA THR A 197 19.42 -2.60 -3.73
C THR A 197 18.11 -2.26 -3.01
N TYR A 198 17.37 -3.28 -2.53
CA TYR A 198 16.15 -3.07 -1.75
C TYR A 198 16.44 -2.65 -0.31
N VAL A 199 17.47 -3.21 0.31
CA VAL A 199 17.90 -2.78 1.65
C VAL A 199 18.29 -1.30 1.62
N HIS A 200 19.13 -0.91 0.66
CA HIS A 200 19.54 0.48 0.52
C HIS A 200 18.35 1.42 0.20
N ASN A 201 17.66 1.21 -0.92
CA ASN A 201 16.65 2.17 -1.38
C ASN A 201 15.35 2.16 -0.57
N ASN A 202 14.92 0.98 -0.11
CA ASN A 202 13.60 0.85 0.53
C ASN A 202 13.66 0.84 2.05
N LEU A 203 14.83 0.68 2.67
CA LEU A 203 14.96 0.72 4.13
C LEU A 203 15.85 1.88 4.57
N GLU A 204 17.12 1.89 4.17
CA GLU A 204 18.07 2.92 4.60
C GLU A 204 17.62 4.33 4.18
N CYS A 205 17.27 4.53 2.89
CA CYS A 205 16.82 5.82 2.39
C CYS A 205 15.48 6.24 3.00
N VAL A 206 14.57 5.28 3.25
CA VAL A 206 13.28 5.56 3.90
C VAL A 206 13.48 6.02 5.34
N VAL A 207 14.31 5.31 6.12
CA VAL A 207 14.62 5.70 7.50
C VAL A 207 15.28 7.08 7.53
N SER A 208 16.25 7.35 6.65
CA SER A 208 16.92 8.65 6.57
C SER A 208 15.93 9.80 6.32
N LEU A 209 15.01 9.63 5.36
CA LEU A 209 13.99 10.65 5.07
C LEU A 209 12.97 10.79 6.20
N LEU A 210 12.49 9.68 6.76
CA LEU A 210 11.53 9.69 7.88
C LEU A 210 12.12 10.36 9.12
N ASP A 211 13.35 10.03 9.49
CA ASP A 211 14.02 10.62 10.64
C ASP A 211 14.18 12.15 10.46
N PHE A 212 14.58 12.56 9.25
CA PHE A 212 14.68 13.97 8.92
C PHE A 212 13.32 14.70 9.01
N VAL A 213 12.27 14.13 8.48
CA VAL A 213 10.91 14.69 8.49
C VAL A 213 10.34 14.72 9.92
N ALA A 214 10.50 13.64 10.67
CA ALA A 214 9.93 13.48 12.01
C ALA A 214 10.54 14.43 13.06
N ARG A 215 11.81 14.83 12.88
CA ARG A 215 12.52 15.75 13.79
C ARG A 215 12.28 17.23 13.49
N ARG A 216 11.46 17.55 12.50
CA ARG A 216 11.15 18.96 12.20
C ARG A 216 10.18 19.53 13.23
N GLU A 217 10.36 20.80 13.57
CA GLU A 217 9.44 21.53 14.47
C GLU A 217 8.01 21.54 13.91
N VAL A 218 7.88 21.81 12.61
CA VAL A 218 6.62 21.65 11.87
C VAL A 218 6.79 20.47 10.91
N GLN A 219 6.16 19.36 11.26
CA GLN A 219 6.20 18.14 10.45
C GLN A 219 5.29 18.28 9.23
N PRO A 220 5.79 18.03 8.00
CA PRO A 220 4.91 17.92 6.85
C PRO A 220 4.05 16.65 6.94
N HIS A 221 2.86 16.69 6.35
CA HIS A 221 2.04 15.49 6.17
C HIS A 221 2.78 14.49 5.27
N TYR A 222 2.95 13.25 5.75
CA TYR A 222 3.79 12.25 5.10
C TYR A 222 2.95 11.14 4.48
N VAL A 223 2.92 11.07 3.15
CA VAL A 223 2.28 9.98 2.38
C VAL A 223 3.34 9.15 1.70
N TYR A 224 3.26 7.83 1.77
CA TYR A 224 4.29 6.97 1.18
C TYR A 224 3.71 5.74 0.45
N ALA A 225 4.48 5.27 -0.54
CA ALA A 225 4.15 4.08 -1.29
C ALA A 225 4.48 2.81 -0.49
N SER A 226 3.44 2.06 -0.13
CA SER A 226 3.52 0.64 0.18
C SER A 226 3.13 -0.19 -1.06
N SER A 227 2.74 -1.45 -0.91
CA SER A 227 2.42 -2.34 -2.02
C SER A 227 1.51 -3.48 -1.57
N SER A 228 0.64 -3.96 -2.44
CA SER A 228 -0.10 -5.21 -2.24
C SER A 228 0.81 -6.44 -2.05
N SER A 229 2.10 -6.34 -2.42
CA SER A 229 3.10 -7.39 -2.18
C SER A 229 3.35 -7.67 -0.70
N VAL A 230 2.95 -6.77 0.22
CA VAL A 230 3.02 -6.98 1.67
C VAL A 230 2.16 -8.16 2.12
N TYR A 231 1.03 -8.41 1.46
CA TYR A 231 0.15 -9.53 1.77
C TYR A 231 0.80 -10.89 1.55
N GLY A 232 1.87 -10.96 0.74
CA GLY A 232 2.67 -12.17 0.55
C GLY A 232 1.83 -13.35 0.12
N LEU A 233 1.87 -14.44 0.90
CA LEU A 233 1.17 -15.69 0.63
C LEU A 233 -0.19 -15.79 1.36
N ASN A 234 -0.80 -14.67 1.74
CA ASN A 234 -2.13 -14.69 2.33
C ASN A 234 -3.13 -15.37 1.37
N LYS A 235 -3.99 -16.23 1.95
CA LYS A 235 -4.98 -16.99 1.19
C LYS A 235 -6.36 -16.34 1.17
N LYS A 236 -6.67 -15.53 2.19
CA LYS A 236 -7.93 -14.80 2.26
C LYS A 236 -7.92 -13.70 1.19
N ILE A 237 -8.99 -13.60 0.43
CA ILE A 237 -9.28 -12.56 -0.56
C ILE A 237 -10.75 -12.11 -0.38
N PRO A 238 -11.05 -10.82 -0.67
CA PRO A 238 -10.12 -9.74 -0.99
C PRO A 238 -9.13 -9.44 0.13
N PHE A 239 -7.94 -8.92 -0.22
CA PHE A 239 -6.94 -8.49 0.75
C PHE A 239 -7.42 -7.23 1.49
N SER A 240 -7.47 -7.29 2.81
CA SER A 240 -7.88 -6.20 3.68
C SER A 240 -6.72 -5.72 4.56
N GLU A 241 -6.71 -4.45 4.92
CA GLU A 241 -5.72 -3.88 5.83
C GLU A 241 -5.78 -4.50 7.24
N LEU A 242 -6.90 -5.16 7.56
CA LEU A 242 -7.08 -5.91 8.81
C LEU A 242 -6.46 -7.30 8.77
N ASP A 243 -6.06 -7.79 7.59
CA ASP A 243 -5.49 -9.13 7.48
C ASP A 243 -4.08 -9.17 8.08
N PRO A 244 -3.76 -10.20 8.89
CA PRO A 244 -2.41 -10.36 9.42
C PRO A 244 -1.41 -10.64 8.28
N ILE A 245 -0.27 -9.97 8.33
CA ILE A 245 0.83 -10.16 7.37
C ILE A 245 1.87 -11.05 8.04
N THR A 246 1.83 -12.35 7.75
CA THR A 246 2.66 -13.35 8.43
C THR A 246 3.56 -14.16 7.51
N HIS A 247 3.29 -14.16 6.20
CA HIS A 247 3.98 -15.00 5.23
C HIS A 247 4.49 -14.18 4.04
N PRO A 248 5.64 -13.46 4.19
CA PRO A 248 6.20 -12.67 3.11
C PRO A 248 6.61 -13.58 1.94
N ALA A 249 6.29 -13.19 0.71
CA ALA A 249 6.62 -13.96 -0.48
C ALA A 249 7.96 -13.59 -1.11
N ASN A 250 8.45 -12.39 -0.86
CA ASN A 250 9.67 -11.85 -1.46
C ASN A 250 10.20 -10.63 -0.69
N LEU A 251 11.47 -10.28 -0.93
CA LEU A 251 12.13 -9.18 -0.23
C LEU A 251 11.51 -7.81 -0.54
N TYR A 252 10.98 -7.59 -1.75
CA TYR A 252 10.29 -6.34 -2.07
C TYR A 252 9.05 -6.14 -1.16
N GLY A 253 8.18 -7.13 -1.08
CA GLY A 253 7.03 -7.07 -0.17
C GLY A 253 7.44 -6.91 1.29
N THR A 254 8.48 -7.63 1.72
CA THR A 254 9.04 -7.50 3.07
C THR A 254 9.56 -6.08 3.33
N SER A 255 10.29 -5.47 2.38
CA SER A 255 10.79 -4.10 2.55
C SER A 255 9.65 -3.09 2.66
N LYS A 256 8.57 -3.26 1.88
CA LYS A 256 7.41 -2.38 1.95
C LYS A 256 6.61 -2.55 3.26
N PHE A 257 6.52 -3.78 3.77
CA PHE A 257 5.94 -4.02 5.09
C PHE A 257 6.80 -3.43 6.21
N ALA A 258 8.12 -3.49 6.08
CA ALA A 258 9.02 -2.83 7.01
C ALA A 258 8.83 -1.31 7.01
N ASP A 259 8.60 -0.67 5.86
CA ASP A 259 8.29 0.77 5.76
C ASP A 259 7.03 1.13 6.59
N GLU A 260 5.99 0.28 6.56
CA GLU A 260 4.78 0.48 7.38
C GLU A 260 5.07 0.39 8.88
N GLN A 261 5.90 -0.59 9.30
CA GLN A 261 6.28 -0.76 10.70
C GLN A 261 7.20 0.37 11.19
N ILE A 262 8.12 0.83 10.35
CA ILE A 262 8.99 1.97 10.63
C ILE A 262 8.14 3.25 10.79
N ALA A 263 7.20 3.51 9.89
CA ALA A 263 6.30 4.65 10.00
C ALA A 263 5.49 4.62 11.32
N GLY A 264 4.99 3.45 11.73
CA GLY A 264 4.34 3.24 13.02
C GLY A 264 5.26 3.54 14.22
N ALA A 265 6.52 3.12 14.16
CA ALA A 265 7.51 3.42 15.19
C ALA A 265 7.80 4.93 15.29
N TYR A 266 7.94 5.62 14.16
CA TYR A 266 8.15 7.07 14.12
C TYR A 266 6.93 7.85 14.60
N HIS A 267 5.73 7.34 14.36
CA HIS A 267 4.52 7.88 14.98
C HIS A 267 4.59 7.79 16.52
N ASN A 268 4.91 6.60 17.05
CA ASN A 268 4.95 6.38 18.51
C ASN A 268 6.04 7.21 19.20
N ILE A 269 7.19 7.45 18.55
CA ILE A 269 8.34 8.15 19.14
C ILE A 269 8.24 9.66 18.94
N HIS A 270 7.81 10.11 17.77
CA HIS A 270 7.87 11.51 17.34
C HIS A 270 6.50 12.13 17.03
N GLY A 271 5.40 11.38 17.16
CA GLY A 271 4.06 11.84 16.77
C GLY A 271 3.87 12.03 15.26
N LEU A 272 4.78 11.50 14.41
CA LEU A 272 4.68 11.69 12.97
C LEU A 272 3.40 11.05 12.43
N LYS A 273 2.55 11.88 11.82
CA LYS A 273 1.34 11.44 11.14
C LYS A 273 1.68 11.01 9.71
N SER A 274 1.29 9.80 9.33
CA SER A 274 1.65 9.26 8.01
C SER A 274 0.57 8.39 7.41
N VAL A 275 0.55 8.33 6.07
CA VAL A 275 -0.39 7.50 5.30
C VAL A 275 0.39 6.61 4.34
N GLY A 276 0.35 5.31 4.59
CA GLY A 276 0.90 4.28 3.71
C GLY A 276 -0.14 3.81 2.70
N LEU A 277 0.25 3.69 1.43
CA LEU A 277 -0.65 3.31 0.34
C LEU A 277 -0.21 1.99 -0.28
N ARG A 278 -0.98 0.93 -0.07
CA ARG A 278 -0.76 -0.40 -0.67
C ARG A 278 -1.30 -0.41 -2.10
N PHE A 279 -0.46 -0.02 -3.04
CA PHE A 279 -0.82 -0.06 -4.46
C PHE A 279 -0.96 -1.48 -4.97
N PHE A 280 -2.04 -1.74 -5.72
CA PHE A 280 -2.21 -2.96 -6.51
C PHE A 280 -1.55 -2.82 -7.88
N THR A 281 -2.02 -3.53 -8.91
CA THR A 281 -1.34 -3.52 -10.21
C THR A 281 -1.69 -2.27 -11.00
N VAL A 282 -0.90 -1.22 -10.83
CA VAL A 282 -1.13 0.07 -11.48
C VAL A 282 -0.74 0.02 -12.97
N TYR A 283 -1.62 0.53 -13.84
CA TYR A 283 -1.38 0.63 -15.28
C TYR A 283 -1.97 1.91 -15.87
N GLY A 284 -1.55 2.25 -17.10
CA GLY A 284 -2.07 3.42 -17.81
C GLY A 284 -1.00 4.12 -18.65
N PRO A 285 -1.32 5.29 -19.24
CA PRO A 285 -0.39 6.12 -19.97
C PRO A 285 0.88 6.43 -19.16
N TRP A 286 2.02 6.44 -19.81
CA TRP A 286 3.33 6.59 -19.16
C TRP A 286 3.69 5.46 -18.19
N GLY A 287 3.00 4.31 -18.26
CA GLY A 287 3.25 3.15 -17.44
C GLY A 287 4.68 2.62 -17.56
N ARG A 288 5.11 1.85 -16.55
CA ARG A 288 6.45 1.26 -16.52
C ARG A 288 6.58 0.19 -17.60
N PRO A 289 7.71 0.16 -18.35
CA PRO A 289 7.89 -0.78 -19.46
C PRO A 289 8.09 -2.24 -19.01
N ASP A 290 8.41 -2.48 -17.73
CA ASP A 290 8.53 -3.80 -17.11
C ASP A 290 7.21 -4.39 -16.63
N MET A 291 6.13 -3.60 -16.62
CA MET A 291 4.81 -4.07 -16.20
C MET A 291 4.04 -4.69 -17.37
N SER A 292 3.15 -5.63 -17.05
CA SER A 292 2.47 -6.49 -18.01
C SER A 292 1.78 -5.73 -19.15
N VAL A 293 1.11 -4.62 -18.87
CA VAL A 293 0.38 -3.86 -19.89
C VAL A 293 1.34 -3.35 -20.98
N TYR A 294 2.42 -2.67 -20.60
CA TYR A 294 3.41 -2.18 -21.53
C TYR A 294 4.21 -3.31 -22.19
N LEU A 295 4.73 -4.22 -21.36
CA LEU A 295 5.59 -5.32 -21.82
C LEU A 295 4.89 -6.21 -22.84
N PHE A 296 3.63 -6.58 -22.57
CA PHE A 296 2.87 -7.45 -23.48
C PHE A 296 2.51 -6.70 -24.76
N THR A 297 2.07 -5.45 -24.67
CA THR A 297 1.76 -4.62 -25.85
C THR A 297 2.96 -4.53 -26.77
N ASN A 298 4.15 -4.19 -26.23
CA ASN A 298 5.36 -4.06 -27.03
C ASN A 298 5.77 -5.39 -27.67
N LYS A 299 5.72 -6.49 -26.93
CA LYS A 299 6.05 -7.82 -27.46
C LYS A 299 5.07 -8.26 -28.55
N ILE A 300 3.77 -8.07 -28.35
CA ILE A 300 2.74 -8.43 -29.33
C ILE A 300 2.93 -7.61 -30.62
N GLU A 301 3.16 -6.30 -30.49
CA GLU A 301 3.42 -5.41 -31.63
C GLU A 301 4.64 -5.83 -32.44
N ASN A 302 5.71 -6.26 -31.78
CA ASN A 302 6.94 -6.73 -32.42
C ASN A 302 6.89 -8.21 -32.85
N GLY A 303 5.76 -8.89 -32.69
CA GLY A 303 5.60 -10.31 -33.04
C GLY A 303 6.41 -11.27 -32.16
N GLU A 304 6.84 -10.81 -30.98
CA GLU A 304 7.56 -11.59 -30.00
C GLU A 304 6.63 -12.48 -29.17
N THR A 305 7.20 -13.56 -28.62
CA THR A 305 6.48 -14.48 -27.73
C THR A 305 6.38 -13.89 -26.32
N ILE A 306 5.19 -13.89 -25.75
CA ILE A 306 4.98 -13.58 -24.34
C ILE A 306 5.00 -14.86 -23.50
N THR A 307 5.58 -14.79 -22.31
CA THR A 307 5.53 -15.87 -21.34
C THR A 307 4.34 -15.66 -20.42
N VAL A 308 3.47 -16.64 -20.36
CA VAL A 308 2.28 -16.68 -19.51
C VAL A 308 2.44 -17.81 -18.51
N PHE A 309 2.38 -17.49 -17.23
CA PHE A 309 2.52 -18.48 -16.16
C PHE A 309 1.18 -19.16 -15.87
N ASN A 310 1.27 -20.42 -15.40
CA ASN A 310 0.13 -21.23 -14.95
C ASN A 310 -1.03 -21.26 -15.96
N HIS A 311 -0.72 -21.35 -17.23
CA HIS A 311 -1.68 -21.35 -18.35
C HIS A 311 -2.64 -20.16 -18.38
N GLY A 312 -2.27 -19.02 -17.76
CA GLY A 312 -3.13 -17.85 -17.69
C GLY A 312 -4.26 -17.91 -16.66
N ASP A 313 -4.32 -18.99 -15.85
CA ASP A 313 -5.29 -19.10 -14.76
C ASP A 313 -4.86 -18.23 -13.57
N MET A 314 -4.81 -16.92 -13.83
CA MET A 314 -4.40 -15.90 -12.88
C MET A 314 -5.33 -14.70 -12.98
N TRP A 315 -5.61 -14.12 -11.81
CA TRP A 315 -6.44 -12.94 -11.68
C TRP A 315 -5.64 -11.82 -11.01
N ARG A 316 -5.76 -10.60 -11.53
CA ARG A 316 -5.06 -9.42 -10.99
C ARG A 316 -6.02 -8.25 -10.87
N ASP A 317 -5.84 -7.47 -9.84
CA ASP A 317 -6.46 -6.17 -9.66
C ASP A 317 -5.67 -5.14 -10.49
N PHE A 318 -6.14 -4.89 -11.70
CA PHE A 318 -5.60 -3.83 -12.54
C PHE A 318 -6.26 -2.50 -12.20
N THR A 319 -5.48 -1.57 -11.68
CA THR A 319 -5.96 -0.26 -11.24
C THR A 319 -5.41 0.83 -12.16
N PHE A 320 -6.29 1.63 -12.74
CA PHE A 320 -5.88 2.68 -13.67
C PHE A 320 -5.17 3.82 -12.94
N ILE A 321 -4.21 4.44 -13.62
CA ILE A 321 -3.34 5.46 -13.02
C ILE A 321 -4.10 6.66 -12.44
N ASP A 322 -5.16 7.12 -13.11
CA ASP A 322 -5.92 8.28 -12.63
C ASP A 322 -6.71 7.95 -11.35
N ASP A 323 -7.20 6.71 -11.20
CA ASP A 323 -7.82 6.25 -9.97
C ASP A 323 -6.79 6.20 -8.83
N ILE A 324 -5.56 5.74 -9.10
CA ILE A 324 -4.47 5.76 -8.11
C ILE A 324 -4.09 7.19 -7.70
N VAL A 325 -3.98 8.11 -8.66
CA VAL A 325 -3.69 9.52 -8.39
C VAL A 325 -4.77 10.14 -7.52
N GLN A 326 -6.06 9.85 -7.81
CA GLN A 326 -7.16 10.28 -6.95
C GLN A 326 -6.96 9.82 -5.50
N GLY A 327 -6.62 8.53 -5.30
CA GLY A 327 -6.38 7.98 -3.96
C GLY A 327 -5.22 8.65 -3.24
N ILE A 328 -4.12 8.96 -3.95
CA ILE A 328 -2.99 9.69 -3.37
C ILE A 328 -3.41 11.11 -2.97
N GLU A 329 -4.09 11.84 -3.83
CA GLU A 329 -4.55 13.20 -3.55
C GLU A 329 -5.50 13.24 -2.36
N ARG A 330 -6.45 12.29 -2.25
CA ARG A 330 -7.32 12.14 -1.10
C ARG A 330 -6.54 11.83 0.19
N SER A 331 -5.49 11.02 0.09
CA SER A 331 -4.64 10.72 1.25
C SER A 331 -3.77 11.90 1.69
N MET A 332 -3.43 12.82 0.80
CA MET A 332 -2.74 14.07 1.17
C MET A 332 -3.63 15.00 2.01
N GLU A 333 -4.94 14.91 1.86
CA GLU A 333 -5.93 15.70 2.60
C GLU A 333 -6.47 14.96 3.85
N TYR A 334 -6.09 13.69 4.04
CA TYR A 334 -6.59 12.86 5.13
C TYR A 334 -5.89 13.18 6.45
N CYS A 335 -6.69 13.49 7.47
CA CYS A 335 -6.21 13.66 8.83
C CYS A 335 -5.92 12.29 9.46
N ALA A 336 -4.67 11.88 9.43
CA ALA A 336 -4.25 10.70 10.16
C ALA A 336 -3.96 11.05 11.62
N ASP A 337 -4.60 10.37 12.57
CA ASP A 337 -4.21 10.47 13.99
C ASP A 337 -3.05 9.53 14.35
N ASN A 338 -2.64 8.69 13.39
CA ASN A 338 -1.61 7.67 13.57
C ASN A 338 -0.88 7.41 12.23
N ALA A 339 -0.12 6.33 12.17
CA ALA A 339 0.41 5.78 10.92
C ALA A 339 -0.68 4.94 10.24
N ALA A 340 -1.53 5.56 9.43
CA ALA A 340 -2.61 4.89 8.72
C ALA A 340 -2.11 4.15 7.47
N VAL A 341 -2.80 3.06 7.09
CA VAL A 341 -2.52 2.32 5.86
C VAL A 341 -3.82 2.09 5.09
N PHE A 342 -3.79 2.24 3.75
CA PHE A 342 -4.93 2.05 2.86
C PHE A 342 -4.56 1.22 1.63
N ASN A 343 -5.48 0.35 1.22
CA ASN A 343 -5.42 -0.30 -0.08
C ASN A 343 -5.89 0.65 -1.18
N LEU A 344 -5.11 0.78 -2.24
CA LEU A 344 -5.53 1.44 -3.46
C LEU A 344 -5.50 0.44 -4.62
N GLY A 345 -6.66 -0.11 -4.91
CA GLY A 345 -6.95 -1.10 -5.95
C GLY A 345 -8.25 -0.78 -6.68
N ASN A 346 -8.60 -1.57 -7.69
CA ASN A 346 -9.87 -1.46 -8.39
C ASN A 346 -10.97 -2.35 -7.76
N SER A 347 -10.59 -3.27 -6.87
CA SER A 347 -11.49 -4.26 -6.24
C SER A 347 -12.26 -5.17 -7.23
N LYS A 348 -11.86 -5.16 -8.50
CA LYS A 348 -12.46 -5.95 -9.59
C LYS A 348 -11.37 -6.77 -10.28
N PRO A 349 -11.10 -8.00 -9.82
CA PRO A 349 -10.03 -8.82 -10.39
C PRO A 349 -10.34 -9.18 -11.85
N VAL A 350 -9.33 -9.04 -12.70
CA VAL A 350 -9.42 -9.34 -14.14
C VAL A 350 -8.58 -10.57 -14.44
N LYS A 351 -9.18 -11.53 -15.15
CA LYS A 351 -8.47 -12.73 -15.61
C LYS A 351 -7.45 -12.37 -16.68
N LEU A 352 -6.28 -12.98 -16.62
CA LEU A 352 -5.18 -12.66 -17.54
C LEU A 352 -5.57 -12.91 -19.01
N ASP A 353 -6.34 -13.97 -19.31
CA ASP A 353 -6.82 -14.25 -20.67
C ASP A 353 -7.73 -13.13 -21.21
N TYR A 354 -8.61 -12.59 -20.36
CA TYR A 354 -9.48 -11.48 -20.73
C TYR A 354 -8.68 -10.21 -20.99
N PHE A 355 -7.72 -9.93 -20.13
CA PHE A 355 -6.80 -8.81 -20.29
C PHE A 355 -6.02 -8.90 -21.62
N LEU A 356 -5.48 -10.09 -21.97
CA LEU A 356 -4.79 -10.30 -23.24
C LEU A 356 -5.69 -10.09 -24.44
N LYS A 357 -6.92 -10.60 -24.42
CA LYS A 357 -7.93 -10.38 -25.48
C LYS A 357 -8.25 -8.89 -25.65
N THR A 358 -8.36 -8.16 -24.55
CA THR A 358 -8.59 -6.70 -24.57
C THR A 358 -7.44 -5.96 -25.24
N LEU A 359 -6.19 -6.33 -24.94
CA LEU A 359 -5.00 -5.77 -25.60
C LEU A 359 -4.97 -6.12 -27.10
N GLU A 360 -5.26 -7.36 -27.47
CA GLU A 360 -5.30 -7.82 -28.88
C GLU A 360 -6.36 -7.06 -29.70
N GLY A 361 -7.53 -6.81 -29.11
CA GLY A 361 -8.56 -6.01 -29.73
C GLY A 361 -8.09 -4.62 -30.12
N GLU A 362 -7.39 -3.95 -29.23
CA GLU A 362 -6.81 -2.63 -29.47
C GLU A 362 -5.61 -2.64 -30.46
N LEU A 363 -4.96 -3.79 -30.64
CA LEU A 363 -3.87 -3.99 -31.60
C LEU A 363 -4.35 -4.46 -32.99
N GLY A 364 -5.64 -4.59 -33.20
CA GLY A 364 -6.27 -4.96 -34.49
C GLY A 364 -6.37 -6.47 -34.73
N GLY A 365 -6.53 -7.27 -33.69
CA GLY A 365 -6.85 -8.68 -33.74
C GLY A 365 -5.78 -9.62 -33.16
N PRO A 366 -6.03 -10.94 -33.17
CA PRO A 366 -5.18 -11.92 -32.51
C PRO A 366 -3.81 -12.01 -33.16
N LYS A 367 -2.78 -11.62 -32.43
CA LYS A 367 -1.38 -11.63 -32.86
C LYS A 367 -0.44 -12.24 -31.83
N THR A 368 -0.98 -12.60 -30.66
CA THR A 368 -0.18 -13.01 -29.51
C THR A 368 0.38 -14.42 -29.68
N LYS A 369 1.71 -14.53 -29.63
CA LYS A 369 2.40 -15.82 -29.49
C LYS A 369 2.61 -16.06 -28.00
N ILE A 370 2.08 -17.15 -27.47
CA ILE A 370 2.13 -17.48 -26.04
C ILE A 370 3.04 -18.68 -25.80
N HIS A 371 3.95 -18.53 -24.85
CA HIS A 371 4.70 -19.63 -24.24
C HIS A 371 4.21 -19.81 -22.80
N TYR A 372 3.70 -21.00 -22.48
CA TYR A 372 3.20 -21.31 -21.15
C TYR A 372 4.30 -21.90 -20.28
N GLU A 373 4.46 -21.35 -19.07
CA GLU A 373 5.37 -21.87 -18.05
C GLU A 373 4.62 -22.15 -16.74
N LYS A 374 5.08 -23.13 -15.96
CA LYS A 374 4.62 -23.33 -14.59
C LYS A 374 5.44 -22.46 -13.65
N SER A 375 4.77 -21.80 -12.69
CA SER A 375 5.42 -21.06 -11.63
C SER A 375 4.73 -21.30 -10.29
N ASN A 376 5.48 -21.85 -9.32
CA ASN A 376 5.00 -21.98 -7.94
C ASN A 376 5.11 -20.66 -7.14
N ALA A 377 5.77 -19.66 -7.72
CA ALA A 377 5.97 -18.35 -7.09
C ALA A 377 4.87 -17.34 -7.43
N GLU A 378 4.01 -17.65 -8.40
CA GLU A 378 2.93 -16.76 -8.82
C GLU A 378 1.65 -17.05 -8.03
N ILE A 379 1.14 -16.01 -7.37
CA ILE A 379 -0.13 -16.07 -6.64
C ILE A 379 -1.28 -16.12 -7.65
N LYS A 380 -2.23 -17.04 -7.46
CA LYS A 380 -3.34 -17.26 -8.41
C LYS A 380 -4.22 -16.02 -8.53
N GLU A 381 -4.60 -15.41 -7.42
CA GLU A 381 -5.54 -14.30 -7.38
C GLU A 381 -5.12 -13.24 -6.36
N THR A 382 -5.15 -11.98 -6.79
CA THR A 382 -4.88 -10.84 -5.91
C THR A 382 -5.81 -9.69 -6.24
N TYR A 383 -6.61 -9.22 -5.27
CA TYR A 383 -7.40 -8.00 -5.39
C TYR A 383 -7.68 -7.36 -4.03
N ALA A 384 -7.97 -6.06 -4.06
CA ALA A 384 -8.14 -5.21 -2.90
C ALA A 384 -9.56 -5.30 -2.31
N ASP A 385 -9.65 -5.31 -0.99
CA ASP A 385 -10.75 -4.68 -0.29
C ASP A 385 -10.43 -3.19 -0.15
N VAL A 386 -11.23 -2.33 -0.77
CA VAL A 386 -11.04 -0.88 -0.76
C VAL A 386 -12.06 -0.16 0.15
N SER A 387 -12.80 -0.91 0.95
CA SER A 387 -13.88 -0.35 1.79
C SER A 387 -13.34 0.74 2.73
N LYS A 388 -12.18 0.54 3.35
CA LYS A 388 -11.53 1.53 4.20
C LYS A 388 -11.17 2.81 3.45
N ALA A 389 -10.56 2.68 2.28
CA ALA A 389 -10.21 3.84 1.45
C ALA A 389 -11.45 4.56 0.92
N HIS A 390 -12.52 3.82 0.59
CA HIS A 390 -13.79 4.41 0.19
C HIS A 390 -14.42 5.23 1.34
N GLU A 391 -14.53 4.63 2.52
CA GLU A 391 -15.17 5.25 3.69
C GLU A 391 -14.39 6.48 4.21
N LEU A 392 -13.07 6.37 4.36
CA LEU A 392 -12.27 7.40 5.03
C LEU A 392 -11.63 8.42 4.08
N LEU A 393 -11.32 8.02 2.83
CA LEU A 393 -10.71 8.90 1.84
C LEU A 393 -11.72 9.35 0.76
N GLY A 394 -12.89 8.72 0.65
CA GLY A 394 -13.77 8.89 -0.51
C GLY A 394 -13.14 8.36 -1.81
N TYR A 395 -12.29 7.33 -1.71
CA TYR A 395 -11.65 6.70 -2.87
C TYR A 395 -12.64 5.90 -3.68
N GLU A 396 -12.79 6.21 -4.96
CA GLU A 396 -13.70 5.54 -5.88
C GLU A 396 -13.00 5.21 -7.20
N PRO A 397 -12.45 4.01 -7.37
CA PRO A 397 -11.89 3.58 -8.65
C PRO A 397 -13.03 3.36 -9.67
N LYS A 398 -13.01 4.09 -10.79
CA LYS A 398 -14.09 4.13 -11.77
C LYS A 398 -13.72 3.53 -13.13
N THR A 399 -12.42 3.38 -13.39
CA THR A 399 -11.93 3.01 -14.71
C THR A 399 -12.02 1.50 -14.93
N SER A 400 -12.80 1.08 -15.93
CA SER A 400 -12.81 -0.32 -16.36
C SER A 400 -11.52 -0.71 -17.07
N ILE A 401 -11.23 -2.01 -17.14
CA ILE A 401 -10.00 -2.49 -17.82
C ILE A 401 -10.03 -2.11 -19.31
N GLU A 402 -11.18 -2.14 -19.97
CA GLU A 402 -11.34 -1.78 -21.38
C GLU A 402 -11.05 -0.29 -21.60
N ALA A 403 -11.64 0.58 -20.78
CA ALA A 403 -11.43 2.03 -20.87
C ALA A 403 -9.95 2.38 -20.58
N GLY A 404 -9.37 1.78 -19.58
CA GLY A 404 -7.96 2.02 -19.22
C GLY A 404 -6.99 1.49 -20.27
N VAL A 405 -7.21 0.30 -20.82
CA VAL A 405 -6.40 -0.25 -21.93
C VAL A 405 -6.52 0.61 -23.17
N LYS A 406 -7.73 1.06 -23.52
CA LYS A 406 -7.94 1.98 -24.64
C LYS A 406 -7.16 3.29 -24.45
N SER A 407 -7.21 3.89 -23.26
CA SER A 407 -6.45 5.09 -22.93
C SER A 407 -4.95 4.86 -23.03
N PHE A 408 -4.45 3.74 -22.45
CA PHE A 408 -3.05 3.36 -22.58
C PHE A 408 -2.63 3.19 -24.04
N MET A 409 -3.45 2.50 -24.86
CA MET A 409 -3.14 2.25 -26.27
C MET A 409 -3.14 3.53 -27.11
N ALA A 410 -4.06 4.46 -26.84
CA ALA A 410 -4.05 5.78 -27.50
C ALA A 410 -2.74 6.52 -27.23
N TRP A 411 -2.31 6.57 -25.96
CA TRP A 411 -1.03 7.15 -25.59
C TRP A 411 0.16 6.39 -26.21
N TYR A 412 0.16 5.06 -26.14
CA TYR A 412 1.25 4.22 -26.62
C TYR A 412 1.47 4.39 -28.13
N LYS A 413 0.38 4.36 -28.93
CA LYS A 413 0.44 4.54 -30.39
C LYS A 413 0.88 5.95 -30.80
N ALA A 414 0.63 6.96 -29.98
CA ALA A 414 1.11 8.32 -30.21
C ALA A 414 2.63 8.47 -30.02
N GLN A 415 3.30 7.51 -29.36
CA GLN A 415 4.75 7.54 -29.20
C GLN A 415 5.45 6.98 -30.46
N PRO A 416 6.58 7.57 -30.89
CA PRO A 416 7.39 7.01 -31.97
C PRO A 416 7.80 5.55 -31.68
N LEU A 417 7.75 4.68 -32.69
CA LEU A 417 8.09 3.26 -32.55
C LEU A 417 9.49 3.05 -31.95
N ALA A 418 10.45 3.88 -32.38
CA ALA A 418 11.82 3.82 -31.87
C ALA A 418 11.88 4.06 -30.35
N LEU A 419 11.10 5.01 -29.84
CA LEU A 419 11.02 5.28 -28.39
C LEU A 419 10.31 4.16 -27.64
N ARG A 420 9.23 3.61 -28.20
CA ARG A 420 8.52 2.48 -27.58
C ARG A 420 9.43 1.28 -27.41
N ASN A 421 10.26 0.98 -28.41
CA ASN A 421 11.22 -0.12 -28.37
C ASN A 421 12.43 0.19 -27.48
N ASP A 422 12.94 1.42 -27.47
CA ASP A 422 14.00 1.85 -26.55
C ASP A 422 13.54 1.70 -25.10
N TRP A 423 12.34 2.15 -24.77
CA TRP A 423 11.79 2.04 -23.43
C TRP A 423 11.55 0.60 -22.99
N ALA A 424 11.09 -0.28 -23.89
CA ALA A 424 10.91 -1.71 -23.61
C ALA A 424 12.25 -2.47 -23.54
N GLY A 425 13.23 -2.07 -24.35
CA GLY A 425 14.56 -2.67 -24.43
C GLY A 425 15.54 -2.19 -23.35
N GLY A 426 15.17 -1.18 -22.56
CA GLY A 426 15.92 -0.73 -21.38
C GLY A 426 16.33 -1.94 -20.54
N ARG A 427 17.64 -2.14 -20.36
CA ARG A 427 18.23 -3.38 -19.86
C ARG A 427 17.63 -3.77 -18.52
N PHE A 428 16.63 -4.65 -18.52
CA PHE A 428 16.37 -5.48 -17.37
C PHE A 428 17.63 -6.28 -17.09
N LYS A 429 18.50 -5.83 -16.19
CA LYS A 429 19.68 -6.58 -15.74
C LYS A 429 19.29 -7.82 -14.93
N GLY A 430 18.07 -8.33 -15.12
CA GLY A 430 17.52 -9.55 -14.53
C GLY A 430 17.55 -10.69 -15.52
N GLY A 431 18.64 -11.50 -15.55
CA GLY A 431 18.58 -12.88 -16.00
C GLY A 431 18.96 -13.25 -17.41
N ARG A 432 19.97 -12.64 -18.05
CA ARG A 432 20.76 -13.43 -18.99
C ARG A 432 21.90 -14.12 -18.24
N LYS A 433 21.69 -15.38 -17.84
CA LYS A 433 22.80 -16.30 -17.61
C LYS A 433 23.68 -16.25 -18.87
N ARG A 434 24.88 -15.67 -18.79
CA ARG A 434 25.93 -15.99 -19.74
C ARG A 434 26.16 -17.49 -19.62
N ARG A 435 25.71 -18.26 -20.61
CA ARG A 435 26.22 -19.61 -20.80
C ARG A 435 27.73 -19.46 -21.02
N ARG A 436 28.52 -19.95 -20.10
CA ARG A 436 29.87 -20.45 -20.33
C ARG A 436 29.77 -21.93 -20.60
#